data_c051e1ef4473b30c01da4423941a1081
#
_entry.id   c051e1ef4473b30c01da4423941a1081
#
_cell.length_a   1.000
_cell.length_b   1.000
_cell.length_c   1.000
_cell.angle_alpha   90.00
_cell.angle_beta   90.00
_cell.angle_gamma   90.00
#
_symmetry.space_group_name_H-M   'P 1'
#
loop_
_entity.id
_entity.type
_entity.pdbx_description
1 polymer ?
#
loop_
_entity_poly.entity_id
_entity_poly.type
_entity_poly.pdbx_seq_one_letter_code
_entity_poly.pdbx_strand_id
1 'polypeptide(L)'
;KDLELDEVTYNVKNYDVIVTNPPYKLAKEFVLRGFEVAREQYLLLRLSFLEGQKRYQELFSKKHLKGVYIFTARITCSEGIEETPTANSVAYCWLHFDKEFVGQPTLYWI
;
A
#
# COMPACT_ATOMS: atom_id res chain seq x y z
N LYS A 1 13.14 -7.44 -1.27
CA LYS A 1 13.67 -7.19 -2.02
C LYS A 1 12.99 -7.55 -3.18
N ASP A 2 13.38 -7.17 -4.06
CA ASP A 2 12.69 -7.34 -5.19
C ASP A 2 12.57 -8.73 -5.60
N LEU A 3 13.34 -9.56 -5.01
CA LEU A 3 13.32 -10.87 -5.33
C LEU A 3 12.02 -11.51 -5.11
N GLU A 4 11.39 -11.23 -4.01
CA GLU A 4 10.12 -11.82 -3.74
C GLU A 4 9.08 -11.36 -4.69
N LEU A 5 9.10 -10.10 -5.04
CA LEU A 5 8.12 -9.59 -5.95
C LEU A 5 8.34 -10.17 -7.32
N ASP A 6 9.59 -10.34 -7.70
CA ASP A 6 9.87 -10.93 -8.98
C ASP A 6 9.42 -12.36 -9.05
N GLU A 7 9.55 -13.07 -7.98
CA GLU A 7 9.10 -14.43 -7.96
C GLU A 7 7.60 -14.51 -8.13
N VAL A 8 6.89 -13.60 -7.51
CA VAL A 8 5.47 -13.57 -7.64
C VAL A 8 5.09 -13.34 -9.10
N THR A 9 5.69 -12.37 -9.74
CA THR A 9 5.33 -12.10 -11.11
C THR A 9 5.77 -13.20 -12.03
N TYR A 10 6.75 -13.98 -11.60
CA TYR A 10 7.29 -14.99 -12.43
C TYR A 10 6.52 -16.28 -12.34
N ASN A 11 6.18 -16.71 -11.17
CA ASN A 11 5.63 -18.00 -10.94
C ASN A 11 4.15 -18.06 -10.84
N VAL A 12 3.49 -16.92 -10.63
CA VAL A 12 2.10 -16.92 -10.39
C VAL A 12 1.41 -16.21 -11.46
N LYS A 13 0.33 -16.73 -11.95
CA LYS A 13 -0.32 -16.10 -12.95
C LYS A 13 -1.17 -15.04 -12.45
N ASN A 14 -2.11 -15.31 -11.64
CA ASN A 14 -3.06 -14.32 -11.19
C ASN A 14 -3.49 -14.61 -9.80
N TYR A 15 -3.56 -13.58 -8.99
CA TYR A 15 -4.14 -13.65 -7.67
C TYR A 15 -5.36 -12.78 -7.70
N ASP A 16 -6.34 -13.08 -6.89
CA ASP A 16 -7.48 -12.19 -6.77
C ASP A 16 -7.09 -11.00 -5.92
N VAL A 17 -6.31 -11.20 -4.88
CA VAL A 17 -5.99 -10.11 -3.97
C VAL A 17 -4.61 -10.35 -3.36
N ILE A 18 -3.93 -9.26 -3.10
CA ILE A 18 -2.65 -9.28 -2.40
C ILE A 18 -2.83 -8.48 -1.13
N VAL A 19 -2.37 -9.00 0.00
CA VAL A 19 -2.41 -8.30 1.27
C VAL A 19 -0.99 -8.29 1.80
N THR A 20 -0.43 -7.11 2.05
CA THR A 20 0.98 -7.06 2.41
C THR A 20 1.33 -5.79 3.16
N ASN A 21 2.48 -5.81 3.81
CA ASN A 21 3.04 -4.65 4.47
C ASN A 21 4.43 -4.46 3.87
N PRO A 22 4.53 -3.85 2.71
CA PRO A 22 5.80 -3.78 2.01
C PRO A 22 6.73 -2.76 2.63
N PRO A 23 8.02 -2.85 2.35
CA PRO A 23 8.94 -1.81 2.81
C PRO A 23 8.51 -0.47 2.23
N TYR A 24 8.56 0.55 3.06
CA TYR A 24 8.04 1.85 2.64
C TYR A 24 8.72 2.35 1.38
N LYS A 25 10.01 2.20 1.31
CA LYS A 25 10.74 2.73 0.18
C LYS A 25 10.40 2.06 -1.13
N LEU A 26 9.91 0.84 -1.07
CA LEU A 26 9.58 0.10 -2.27
C LEU A 26 8.09 -0.01 -2.51
N ALA A 27 7.30 0.66 -1.68
CA ALA A 27 5.86 0.45 -1.71
C ALA A 27 5.23 0.81 -3.05
N LYS A 28 5.69 1.89 -3.67
CA LYS A 28 5.12 2.27 -4.94
C LYS A 28 5.36 1.19 -5.99
N GLU A 29 6.57 0.65 -6.02
CA GLU A 29 6.90 -0.40 -6.96
C GLU A 29 6.10 -1.66 -6.68
N PHE A 30 5.88 -1.95 -5.39
CA PHE A 30 5.07 -3.10 -5.03
C PHE A 30 3.67 -2.97 -5.61
N VAL A 31 3.07 -1.79 -5.51
CA VAL A 31 1.73 -1.62 -6.01
C VAL A 31 1.70 -1.73 -7.53
N LEU A 32 2.65 -1.07 -8.19
CA LEU A 32 2.65 -1.09 -9.64
C LEU A 32 2.88 -2.48 -10.20
N ARG A 33 3.80 -3.24 -9.58
CA ARG A 33 4.02 -4.60 -10.02
C ARG A 33 2.85 -5.49 -9.62
N GLY A 34 2.24 -5.20 -8.49
CA GLY A 34 1.12 -6.00 -8.03
C GLY A 34 -0.06 -5.96 -8.97
N PHE A 35 -0.25 -4.83 -9.67
CA PHE A 35 -1.34 -4.75 -10.63
C PHE A 35 -1.16 -5.75 -11.78
N GLU A 36 0.04 -6.25 -11.97
CA GLU A 36 0.27 -7.19 -13.04
C GLU A 36 -0.19 -8.59 -12.67
N VAL A 37 -0.32 -8.88 -11.40
CA VAL A 37 -0.66 -10.23 -10.96
C VAL A 37 -1.93 -10.31 -10.14
N ALA A 38 -2.51 -9.20 -9.72
CA ALA A 38 -3.71 -9.24 -8.91
C ALA A 38 -4.63 -8.10 -9.26
N ARG A 39 -5.92 -8.31 -9.09
CA ARG A 39 -6.86 -7.25 -9.32
C ARG A 39 -6.90 -6.28 -8.14
N GLU A 40 -6.83 -6.79 -6.93
CA GLU A 40 -6.96 -5.95 -5.75
C GLU A 40 -5.77 -6.11 -4.84
N GLN A 41 -5.42 -5.04 -4.16
CA GLN A 41 -4.31 -5.05 -3.23
C GLN A 41 -4.68 -4.29 -1.97
N TYR A 42 -4.31 -4.83 -0.81
CA TYR A 42 -4.46 -4.14 0.45
C TYR A 42 -3.06 -4.01 1.04
N LEU A 43 -2.62 -2.78 1.27
CA LEU A 43 -1.27 -2.55 1.77
C LEU A 43 -1.33 -1.76 3.06
N LEU A 44 -0.60 -2.23 4.05
CA LEU A 44 -0.48 -1.50 5.31
C LEU A 44 0.70 -0.57 5.18
N LEU A 45 0.45 0.72 5.20
CA LEU A 45 1.50 1.70 4.95
C LEU A 45 1.33 2.91 5.84
N ARG A 46 2.37 3.72 5.91
CA ARG A 46 2.27 4.97 6.63
C ARG A 46 1.30 5.87 5.89
N LEU A 47 0.54 6.63 6.66
CA LEU A 47 -0.40 7.54 6.05
C LEU A 47 0.28 8.53 5.13
N SER A 48 1.52 8.88 5.43
CA SER A 48 2.25 9.82 4.60
C SER A 48 2.53 9.31 3.20
N PHE A 49 2.29 8.03 2.96
CA PHE A 49 2.46 7.49 1.61
C PHE A 49 1.49 8.16 0.63
N LEU A 50 0.39 8.72 1.14
CA LEU A 50 -0.58 9.37 0.28
C LEU A 50 -0.10 10.74 -0.20
N GLU A 51 0.99 11.24 0.36
CA GLU A 51 1.46 12.56 0.03
C GLU A 51 2.60 12.52 -0.97
N GLY A 52 2.78 13.54 -1.74
CA GLY A 52 3.93 13.63 -2.64
C GLY A 52 3.51 13.76 -4.10
N GLN A 53 4.09 14.75 -4.77
CA GLN A 53 3.70 15.00 -6.15
C GLN A 53 4.11 13.88 -7.08
N LYS A 54 5.30 13.34 -6.89
CA LYS A 54 5.76 12.29 -7.77
C LYS A 54 4.93 11.04 -7.60
N ARG A 55 4.58 10.74 -6.36
CA ARG A 55 3.77 9.56 -6.09
C ARG A 55 2.38 9.74 -6.68
N TYR A 56 1.87 10.96 -6.63
CA TYR A 56 0.58 11.21 -7.24
C TYR A 56 0.67 10.97 -8.74
N GLN A 57 1.68 11.53 -9.38
CA GLN A 57 1.78 11.42 -10.81
C GLN A 57 1.96 9.99 -11.29
N GLU A 58 2.71 9.22 -10.55
CA GLU A 58 3.06 7.89 -11.01
C GLU A 58 2.10 6.82 -10.53
N LEU A 59 1.36 7.07 -9.48
CA LEU A 59 0.50 6.05 -8.91
C LEU A 59 -0.94 6.52 -8.74
N PHE A 60 -1.17 7.53 -7.92
CA PHE A 60 -2.54 7.87 -7.54
C PHE A 60 -3.33 8.51 -8.66
N SER A 61 -2.66 9.11 -9.64
CA SER A 61 -3.36 9.71 -10.76
C SER A 61 -4.04 8.67 -11.64
N LYS A 62 -3.68 7.40 -11.48
CA LYS A 62 -4.34 6.36 -12.24
C LYS A 62 -5.72 6.05 -11.67
N LYS A 63 -6.01 6.58 -10.48
CA LYS A 63 -7.32 6.52 -9.87
C LYS A 63 -7.81 5.12 -9.51
N HIS A 64 -6.87 4.27 -9.16
CA HIS A 64 -7.21 2.90 -8.74
C HIS A 64 -7.26 2.75 -7.22
N LEU A 65 -6.97 3.80 -6.46
CA LEU A 65 -7.08 3.70 -5.01
C LEU A 65 -8.55 3.80 -4.67
N LYS A 66 -9.09 2.73 -4.11
CA LYS A 66 -10.52 2.64 -3.87
C LYS A 66 -10.89 3.00 -2.45
N GLY A 67 -10.04 2.70 -1.50
CA GLY A 67 -10.35 2.98 -0.10
C GLY A 67 -9.13 3.26 0.73
N VAL A 68 -9.32 4.08 1.77
CA VAL A 68 -8.27 4.37 2.73
C VAL A 68 -8.87 4.09 4.09
N TYR A 69 -8.30 3.13 4.82
CA TYR A 69 -8.84 2.73 6.11
C TYR A 69 -7.92 3.23 7.20
N ILE A 70 -8.39 4.18 7.98
CA ILE A 70 -7.58 4.85 8.99
C ILE A 70 -7.88 4.28 10.35
N PHE A 71 -6.84 3.88 11.06
CA PHE A 71 -7.03 3.32 12.40
C PHE A 71 -7.43 4.42 13.36
N THR A 72 -8.49 4.18 14.14
CA THR A 72 -8.88 5.16 15.14
C THR A 72 -8.02 5.06 16.38
N ALA A 73 -7.41 3.90 16.59
CA ALA A 73 -6.48 3.75 17.70
C ALA A 73 -5.07 3.71 17.12
N ARG A 74 -4.14 4.24 17.84
CA ARG A 74 -2.78 4.24 17.34
C ARG A 74 -2.25 2.81 17.35
N ILE A 75 -1.62 2.40 16.27
CA ILE A 75 -1.02 1.09 16.23
C ILE A 75 0.47 1.27 16.03
N THR A 76 1.22 0.24 16.34
CA THR A 76 2.66 0.26 16.19
C THR A 76 3.05 -0.80 15.18
N CYS A 77 3.73 -0.40 14.14
CA CYS A 77 4.21 -1.33 13.16
C CYS A 77 5.69 -1.23 13.10
N SER A 78 6.34 -2.33 13.15
CA SER A 78 7.77 -2.33 13.12
C SER A 78 8.18 -2.56 11.70
N GLU A 79 8.80 -1.58 11.11
CA GLU A 79 9.27 -1.77 9.90
C GLU A 79 10.62 -2.03 9.98
N GLY A 80 11.09 -2.68 10.78
CA GLY A 80 12.34 -2.91 10.87
C GLY A 80 12.83 -2.63 12.03
N ILE A 81 13.27 -1.85 12.39
CA ILE A 81 13.89 -1.73 13.46
C ILE A 81 13.50 -0.97 14.44
N GLU A 82 13.32 -0.38 14.70
CA GLU A 82 13.07 0.30 15.60
C GLU A 82 12.24 0.66 16.12
N GLU A 83 11.89 0.92 16.61
CA GLU A 83 11.28 1.45 16.96
C GLU A 83 10.85 1.76 18.15
N THR A 84 10.92 2.55 18.68
CA THR A 84 10.45 2.89 19.85
C THR A 84 9.25 3.59 19.66
N PRO A 85 8.24 3.32 20.21
CA PRO A 85 7.03 4.05 20.13
C PRO A 85 7.23 5.29 20.84
N THR A 86 7.10 6.35 20.25
CA THR A 86 7.27 7.61 20.89
C THR A 86 6.16 8.48 20.45
N ALA A 87 6.17 9.68 20.94
CA ALA A 87 5.16 10.61 20.53
C ALA A 87 5.26 10.89 19.06
N ASN A 88 6.36 10.55 18.46
CA ASN A 88 6.52 10.79 17.06
C ASN A 88 6.18 9.60 16.22
N SER A 89 5.52 8.64 16.78
CA SER A 89 5.13 7.49 16.01
C SER A 89 4.27 7.90 14.85
N VAL A 90 4.49 7.29 13.72
CA VAL A 90 3.75 7.68 12.54
C VAL A 90 2.43 6.97 12.49
N ALA A 91 1.51 7.54 11.77
CA ALA A 91 0.20 6.95 11.60
C ALA A 91 0.21 5.98 10.44
N TYR A 92 -0.54 4.91 10.57
CA TYR A 92 -0.64 3.90 9.55
C TYR A 92 -2.07 3.79 9.06
N CYS A 93 -2.23 3.22 7.90
CA CYS A 93 -3.55 2.99 7.31
C CYS A 93 -3.47 1.79 6.40
N TRP A 94 -4.63 1.27 6.03
CA TRP A 94 -4.69 0.29 4.96
C TRP A 94 -5.11 1.01 3.71
N LEU A 95 -4.41 0.75 2.62
CA LEU A 95 -4.78 1.29 1.32
C LEU A 95 -5.31 0.14 0.48
N HIS A 96 -6.46 0.35 -0.12
CA HIS A 96 -7.10 -0.66 -0.96
C HIS A 96 -7.08 -0.18 -2.39
N PHE A 97 -6.31 -0.86 -3.22
CA PHE A 97 -6.27 -0.58 -4.65
C PHE A 97 -7.04 -1.66 -5.39
N ASP A 98 -7.74 -1.25 -6.44
CA ASP A 98 -8.49 -2.18 -7.27
C ASP A 98 -8.30 -1.69 -8.69
N LYS A 99 -7.62 -2.46 -9.52
CA LYS A 99 -7.28 -1.96 -10.84
C LYS A 99 -8.49 -1.82 -11.76
N GLU A 100 -9.63 -2.35 -11.35
CA GLU A 100 -10.84 -2.15 -12.13
C GLU A 100 -11.66 -0.99 -11.62
N PHE A 101 -11.24 -0.36 -10.55
CA PHE A 101 -11.92 0.79 -10.01
C PHE A 101 -11.26 2.05 -10.56
N VAL A 102 -12.05 3.03 -10.97
CA VAL A 102 -11.51 4.31 -11.41
C VAL A 102 -12.31 5.38 -10.71
N GLY A 103 -11.67 6.19 -9.89
CA GLY A 103 -12.37 7.24 -9.18
C GLY A 103 -11.57 7.72 -7.97
N GLN A 104 -12.26 8.43 -7.10
CA GLN A 104 -11.67 8.93 -5.88
C GLN A 104 -11.89 7.93 -4.76
N PRO A 105 -10.95 7.82 -3.83
CA PRO A 105 -11.11 6.84 -2.77
C PRO A 105 -12.13 7.27 -1.72
N THR A 106 -12.68 6.30 -1.02
CA THR A 106 -13.53 6.57 0.12
C THR A 106 -12.67 6.36 1.37
N LEU A 107 -12.87 7.20 2.36
CA LEU A 107 -12.12 7.12 3.58
C LEU A 107 -12.97 6.42 4.63
N TYR A 108 -12.39 5.48 5.32
CA TYR A 108 -13.08 4.72 6.35
C TYR A 108 -12.31 4.81 7.66
N TRP A 109 -13.03 4.79 8.78
CA TRP A 109 -12.40 4.74 10.08
C TRP A 109 -12.56 3.33 10.63
N ILE A 110 -11.49 2.77 11.13
CA ILE A 110 -11.56 1.40 11.68
C ILE A 110 -10.90 1.31 13.04
#